data_f57e7bf36e29089ee14208f594da21ba
#
_entry.id   f57e7bf36e29089ee14208f594da21ba
#
_cell.length_a   1.000
_cell.length_b   1.000
_cell.length_c   1.000
_cell.angle_alpha   90.00
_cell.angle_beta   90.00
_cell.angle_gamma   90.00
#
_symmetry.space_group_name_H-M   'P 1'
#
loop_
_entity.id
_entity.type
_entity.pdbx_description
1 polymer ?
#
loop_
_entity_poly.entity_id
_entity_poly.type
_entity_poly.pdbx_seq_one_letter_code
_entity_poly.pdbx_strand_id
1 'polypeptide(L)'
;MKKRNRFTRGKFRTRRPPGTMNETEQAYSEVLNELQRTGAILEWRYEPLTFRLADNTRYTPDFIVQYPDGAMEVHEVKACKRTGGFLAEDDAMVKIKVAAEMYPWFRWFLCGKLPKCAGGDWKFREI
;
A
#
# COMPACT_ATOMS: atom_id res chain seq x y z
N MET A 1 -3.77 -25.97 43.35
CA MET A 1 -4.05 -24.70 42.71
C MET A 1 -4.30 -24.93 41.22
N LYS A 2 -5.52 -24.76 40.74
CA LYS A 2 -5.83 -24.84 39.32
C LYS A 2 -5.43 -23.50 38.63
N LYS A 3 -4.43 -23.55 37.76
CA LYS A 3 -4.08 -22.39 36.91
C LYS A 3 -5.23 -22.12 35.93
N ARG A 4 -5.91 -21.00 36.09
CA ARG A 4 -6.90 -20.52 35.14
C ARG A 4 -6.15 -20.06 33.86
N ASN A 5 -6.25 -20.86 32.80
CA ASN A 5 -5.87 -20.41 31.47
C ASN A 5 -6.77 -19.20 31.08
N ARG A 6 -6.22 -18.00 31.10
CA ARG A 6 -6.84 -16.86 30.46
C ARG A 6 -6.71 -17.06 28.97
N PHE A 7 -7.75 -17.58 28.35
CA PHE A 7 -7.93 -17.42 26.90
C PHE A 7 -8.09 -15.92 26.63
N THR A 8 -7.03 -15.28 26.15
CA THR A 8 -7.16 -13.96 25.53
C THR A 8 -7.98 -14.15 24.27
N ARG A 9 -9.24 -13.69 24.30
CA ARG A 9 -10.06 -13.57 23.11
C ARG A 9 -9.28 -12.70 22.13
N GLY A 10 -8.73 -13.31 21.06
CA GLY A 10 -8.18 -12.59 19.96
C GLY A 10 -9.23 -11.58 19.46
N LYS A 11 -8.87 -10.30 19.41
CA LYS A 11 -9.73 -9.31 18.81
C LYS A 11 -9.95 -9.73 17.36
N PHE A 12 -11.15 -10.18 17.02
CA PHE A 12 -11.56 -10.36 15.64
C PHE A 12 -11.39 -9.00 14.95
N ARG A 13 -10.38 -8.90 14.09
CA ARG A 13 -10.28 -7.74 13.20
C ARG A 13 -11.46 -7.82 12.25
N THR A 14 -12.45 -6.98 12.46
CA THR A 14 -13.53 -6.80 11.49
C THR A 14 -12.91 -6.38 10.17
N ARG A 15 -13.19 -7.15 9.12
CA ARG A 15 -12.72 -6.84 7.76
C ARG A 15 -13.30 -5.48 7.37
N ARG A 16 -12.44 -4.53 6.98
CA ARG A 16 -12.88 -3.22 6.53
C ARG A 16 -13.75 -3.35 5.28
N PRO A 17 -14.79 -2.52 5.12
CA PRO A 17 -15.55 -2.47 3.88
C PRO A 17 -14.63 -2.20 2.68
N PRO A 18 -14.91 -2.77 1.49
CA PRO A 18 -14.17 -2.45 0.27
C PRO A 18 -14.13 -0.93 0.01
N GLY A 19 -13.01 -0.41 -0.47
CA GLY A 19 -12.83 1.02 -0.74
C GLY A 19 -12.59 1.91 0.48
N THR A 20 -12.42 1.32 1.68
CA THR A 20 -12.10 2.06 2.91
C THR A 20 -10.62 2.00 3.20
N MET A 21 -9.96 3.17 3.24
CA MET A 21 -8.55 3.30 3.57
C MET A 21 -8.27 2.94 5.03
N ASN A 22 -7.14 2.26 5.27
CA ASN A 22 -6.58 2.15 6.61
C ASN A 22 -5.84 3.46 7.00
N GLU A 23 -5.34 3.55 8.23
CA GLU A 23 -4.68 4.77 8.72
C GLU A 23 -3.42 5.13 7.90
N THR A 24 -2.64 4.13 7.48
CA THR A 24 -1.43 4.35 6.68
C THR A 24 -1.78 4.82 5.26
N GLU A 25 -2.78 4.23 4.65
CA GLU A 25 -3.29 4.65 3.34
C GLU A 25 -3.91 6.05 3.41
N GLN A 26 -4.65 6.36 4.48
CA GLN A 26 -5.21 7.69 4.71
C GLN A 26 -4.10 8.74 4.82
N ALA A 27 -3.04 8.46 5.58
CA ALA A 27 -1.89 9.35 5.70
C ALA A 27 -1.19 9.55 4.34
N TYR A 28 -1.11 8.50 3.51
CA TYR A 28 -0.53 8.59 2.18
C TYR A 28 -1.40 9.43 1.22
N SER A 29 -2.72 9.31 1.32
CA SER A 29 -3.64 10.14 0.52
C SER A 29 -3.44 11.62 0.78
N GLU A 30 -3.08 12.03 1.99
CA GLU A 30 -2.77 13.42 2.33
C GLU A 30 -1.48 13.89 1.64
N VAL A 31 -0.47 13.03 1.56
CA VAL A 31 0.76 13.30 0.79
C VAL A 31 0.43 13.51 -0.70
N LEU A 32 -0.39 12.64 -1.27
CA LEU A 32 -0.81 12.75 -2.67
C LEU A 32 -1.65 14.01 -2.93
N ASN A 33 -2.53 14.38 -2.02
CA ASN A 33 -3.29 15.63 -2.10
C ASN A 33 -2.37 16.85 -2.15
N GLU A 34 -1.33 16.89 -1.34
CA GLU A 34 -0.36 17.98 -1.34
C GLU A 34 0.44 18.03 -2.66
N LEU A 35 0.86 16.87 -3.17
CA LEU A 35 1.54 16.79 -4.46
C LEU A 35 0.63 17.24 -5.62
N GLN A 36 -0.66 16.93 -5.57
CA GLN A 36 -1.63 17.39 -6.56
C GLN A 36 -1.87 18.91 -6.45
N ARG A 37 -1.96 19.41 -5.24
CA ARG A 37 -2.13 20.85 -5.00
C ARG A 37 -0.96 21.68 -5.55
N THR A 38 0.26 21.18 -5.44
CA THR A 38 1.47 21.87 -5.97
C THR A 38 1.71 21.64 -7.47
N GLY A 39 0.94 20.75 -8.09
CA GLY A 39 1.09 20.39 -9.50
C GLY A 39 2.18 19.35 -9.78
N ALA A 40 2.81 18.76 -8.75
CA ALA A 40 3.81 17.71 -8.92
C ALA A 40 3.21 16.44 -9.53
N ILE A 41 1.96 16.14 -9.20
CA ILE A 41 1.15 15.11 -9.85
C ILE A 41 -0.12 15.74 -10.42
N LEU A 42 -0.69 15.10 -11.45
CA LEU A 42 -1.91 15.56 -12.07
C LEU A 42 -3.15 15.08 -11.30
N GLU A 43 -3.20 13.79 -11.01
CA GLU A 43 -4.33 13.12 -10.37
C GLU A 43 -3.87 11.84 -9.66
N TRP A 44 -4.63 11.43 -8.66
CA TRP A 44 -4.49 10.12 -8.03
C TRP A 44 -5.86 9.51 -7.73
N ARG A 45 -5.92 8.17 -7.67
CA ARG A 45 -7.14 7.44 -7.29
C ARG A 45 -6.81 6.26 -6.40
N TYR A 46 -7.71 5.98 -5.48
CA TYR A 46 -7.63 4.84 -4.56
C TYR A 46 -8.34 3.63 -5.14
N GLU A 47 -7.64 2.50 -5.24
CA GLU A 47 -8.12 1.21 -5.76
C GLU A 47 -8.90 1.29 -7.10
N PRO A 48 -8.45 2.07 -8.11
CA PRO A 48 -9.23 2.28 -9.31
C PRO A 48 -9.15 1.13 -10.31
N LEU A 49 -8.11 0.29 -10.22
CA LEU A 49 -7.83 -0.79 -11.17
C LEU A 49 -7.56 -2.10 -10.45
N THR A 50 -8.02 -3.19 -11.07
CA THR A 50 -7.71 -4.55 -10.67
C THR A 50 -6.99 -5.26 -11.80
N PHE A 51 -5.81 -5.80 -11.52
CA PHE A 51 -4.95 -6.48 -12.49
C PHE A 51 -5.15 -7.99 -12.39
N ARG A 52 -5.35 -8.64 -13.54
CA ARG A 52 -5.36 -10.10 -13.62
C ARG A 52 -3.91 -10.59 -13.67
N LEU A 53 -3.53 -11.46 -12.75
CA LEU A 53 -2.19 -12.05 -12.67
C LEU A 53 -2.15 -13.47 -13.23
N ALA A 54 -3.24 -14.22 -13.06
CA ALA A 54 -3.43 -15.58 -13.54
C ALA A 54 -4.93 -15.90 -13.49
N ASP A 55 -5.30 -17.13 -13.84
CA ASP A 55 -6.67 -17.57 -13.66
C ASP A 55 -7.11 -17.46 -12.20
N ASN A 56 -8.25 -16.84 -11.95
CA ASN A 56 -8.80 -16.58 -10.63
C ASN A 56 -7.85 -15.85 -9.64
N THR A 57 -6.80 -15.22 -10.17
CA THR A 57 -5.80 -14.49 -9.36
C THR A 57 -5.75 -13.04 -9.81
N ARG A 58 -6.15 -12.14 -8.91
CA ARG A 58 -6.23 -10.70 -9.17
C ARG A 58 -5.51 -9.92 -8.10
N TYR A 59 -5.09 -8.72 -8.47
CA TYR A 59 -4.42 -7.77 -7.59
C TYR A 59 -4.99 -6.38 -7.78
N THR A 60 -5.45 -5.78 -6.70
CA THR A 60 -5.92 -4.39 -6.65
C THR A 60 -4.93 -3.59 -5.83
N PRO A 61 -4.02 -2.82 -6.46
CA PRO A 61 -3.11 -1.95 -5.74
C PRO A 61 -3.82 -0.77 -5.09
N ASP A 62 -3.20 -0.16 -4.09
CA ASP A 62 -3.82 0.89 -3.30
C ASP A 62 -4.06 2.17 -4.09
N PHE A 63 -3.05 2.67 -4.82
CA PHE A 63 -3.14 3.94 -5.53
C PHE A 63 -2.59 3.88 -6.95
N ILE A 64 -3.25 4.60 -7.85
CA ILE A 64 -2.73 4.94 -9.17
C ILE A 64 -2.50 6.43 -9.20
N VAL A 65 -1.31 6.84 -9.62
CA VAL A 65 -0.88 8.24 -9.68
C VAL A 65 -0.53 8.60 -11.12
N GLN A 66 -1.13 9.65 -11.62
CA GLN A 66 -0.84 10.19 -12.95
C GLN A 66 -0.03 11.49 -12.82
N TYR A 67 1.03 11.56 -13.59
CA TYR A 67 1.90 12.74 -13.68
C TYR A 67 1.48 13.67 -14.85
N PRO A 68 1.86 14.96 -14.81
CA PRO A 68 1.50 15.91 -15.86
C PRO A 68 1.99 15.55 -17.27
N ASP A 69 3.09 14.78 -17.39
CA ASP A 69 3.63 14.27 -18.66
C ASP A 69 2.87 13.03 -19.19
N GLY A 70 1.87 12.56 -18.47
CA GLY A 70 1.08 11.37 -18.79
C GLY A 70 1.64 10.07 -18.23
N ALA A 71 2.81 10.08 -17.61
CA ALA A 71 3.34 8.89 -16.93
C ALA A 71 2.40 8.45 -15.80
N MET A 72 2.30 7.14 -15.59
CA MET A 72 1.46 6.56 -14.55
C MET A 72 2.27 5.64 -13.65
N GLU A 73 2.07 5.79 -12.36
CA GLU A 73 2.69 4.95 -11.34
C GLU A 73 1.64 4.21 -10.52
N VAL A 74 1.99 3.02 -10.09
CA VAL A 74 1.21 2.20 -9.16
C VAL A 74 1.90 2.21 -7.81
N HIS A 75 1.19 2.61 -6.77
CA HIS A 75 1.70 2.71 -5.42
C HIS A 75 0.98 1.75 -4.49
N GLU A 76 1.72 0.85 -3.88
CA GLU A 76 1.27 -0.04 -2.80
C GLU A 76 1.80 0.50 -1.47
N VAL A 77 0.92 0.79 -0.54
CA VAL A 77 1.25 1.40 0.74
C VAL A 77 1.41 0.34 1.83
N LYS A 78 2.51 0.37 2.54
CA LYS A 78 2.81 -0.54 3.65
C LYS A 78 3.41 0.23 4.82
N ALA A 79 3.19 -0.27 6.03
CA ALA A 79 3.97 0.17 7.18
C ALA A 79 5.40 -0.38 7.07
N CYS A 80 6.35 0.37 7.59
CA CYS A 80 7.73 -0.07 7.73
C CYS A 80 8.04 -0.43 9.17
N LYS A 81 8.97 -1.36 9.35
CA LYS A 81 9.61 -1.64 10.64
C LYS A 81 10.50 -0.46 11.02
N ARG A 82 10.79 -0.34 12.32
CA ARG A 82 11.73 0.66 12.86
C ARG A 82 13.11 0.62 12.16
N THR A 83 13.53 -0.56 11.70
CA THR A 83 14.77 -0.79 10.97
C THR A 83 14.71 -0.41 9.47
N GLY A 84 13.53 0.00 8.98
CA GLY A 84 13.30 0.42 7.59
C GLY A 84 12.80 -0.69 6.65
N GLY A 85 12.67 -1.93 7.11
CA GLY A 85 12.07 -3.01 6.32
C GLY A 85 10.55 -2.87 6.19
N PHE A 86 10.00 -3.23 5.03
CA PHE A 86 8.55 -3.21 4.82
C PHE A 86 7.85 -4.32 5.60
N LEU A 87 6.73 -3.99 6.25
CA LEU A 87 5.79 -4.95 6.84
C LEU A 87 4.84 -5.46 5.76
N ALA A 88 5.38 -6.03 4.70
CA ALA A 88 4.58 -6.62 3.64
C ALA A 88 4.34 -8.09 3.94
N GLU A 89 3.11 -8.52 3.78
CA GLU A 89 2.80 -9.95 3.72
C GLU A 89 3.42 -10.57 2.46
N ASP A 90 3.93 -11.79 2.55
CA ASP A 90 4.59 -12.48 1.42
C ASP A 90 3.71 -12.52 0.18
N ASP A 91 2.40 -12.72 0.36
CA ASP A 91 1.40 -12.73 -0.71
C ASP A 91 1.33 -11.38 -1.47
N ALA A 92 1.30 -10.26 -0.76
CA ALA A 92 1.27 -8.93 -1.37
C ALA A 92 2.57 -8.64 -2.15
N MET A 93 3.71 -9.06 -1.63
CA MET A 93 5.00 -8.90 -2.31
C MET A 93 5.09 -9.73 -3.58
N VAL A 94 4.60 -10.94 -3.58
CA VAL A 94 4.53 -11.80 -4.78
C VAL A 94 3.62 -11.16 -5.83
N LYS A 95 2.44 -10.72 -5.43
CA LYS A 95 1.46 -10.12 -6.34
C LYS A 95 1.99 -8.86 -7.03
N ILE A 96 2.61 -7.94 -6.30
CA ILE A 96 3.15 -6.72 -6.91
C ILE A 96 4.31 -7.01 -7.87
N LYS A 97 5.17 -7.96 -7.55
CA LYS A 97 6.27 -8.36 -8.43
C LYS A 97 5.77 -8.98 -9.74
N VAL A 98 4.79 -9.87 -9.64
CA VAL A 98 4.16 -10.48 -10.83
C VAL A 98 3.46 -9.41 -11.67
N ALA A 99 2.71 -8.52 -11.04
CA ALA A 99 2.01 -7.43 -11.73
C ALA A 99 2.99 -6.50 -12.45
N ALA A 100 4.10 -6.15 -11.82
CA ALA A 100 5.14 -5.29 -12.42
C ALA A 100 5.76 -5.92 -13.68
N GLU A 101 5.97 -7.23 -13.70
CA GLU A 101 6.45 -7.93 -14.89
C GLU A 101 5.38 -8.00 -16.00
N MET A 102 4.13 -8.26 -15.65
CA MET A 102 3.03 -8.40 -16.62
C MET A 102 2.57 -7.07 -17.20
N TYR A 103 2.66 -6.00 -16.44
CA TYR A 103 2.15 -4.66 -16.79
C TYR A 103 3.26 -3.60 -16.73
N PRO A 104 4.27 -3.67 -17.61
CA PRO A 104 5.44 -2.79 -17.59
C PRO A 104 5.14 -1.36 -18.07
N TRP A 105 3.92 -1.08 -18.48
CA TRP A 105 3.49 0.27 -18.88
C TRP A 105 3.40 1.24 -17.69
N PHE A 106 3.24 0.69 -16.48
CA PHE A 106 3.25 1.41 -15.22
C PHE A 106 4.62 1.26 -14.55
N ARG A 107 5.03 2.26 -13.81
CA ARG A 107 6.10 2.11 -12.82
C ARG A 107 5.47 1.69 -11.49
N TRP A 108 6.08 0.75 -10.80
CA TRP A 108 5.54 0.11 -9.61
C TRP A 108 6.39 0.44 -8.39
N PHE A 109 5.76 0.90 -7.31
CA PHE A 109 6.42 1.32 -6.09
C PHE A 109 5.79 0.73 -4.84
N LEU A 110 6.64 0.35 -3.89
CA LEU A 110 6.25 0.22 -2.49
C LEU A 110 6.49 1.55 -1.80
N CYS A 111 5.45 2.04 -1.10
CA CYS A 111 5.48 3.28 -0.35
C CYS A 111 5.33 2.94 1.13
N GLY A 112 6.42 3.01 1.86
CA GLY A 112 6.48 2.59 3.25
C GLY A 112 6.46 3.77 4.21
N LYS A 113 5.59 3.71 5.23
CA LYS A 113 5.59 4.67 6.31
C LYS A 113 6.43 4.18 7.47
N LEU A 114 7.50 4.92 7.78
CA LEU A 114 8.30 4.67 8.97
C LEU A 114 7.50 5.00 10.22
N PRO A 115 7.68 4.26 11.33
CA PRO A 115 7.03 4.59 12.59
C PRO A 115 7.57 5.91 13.15
N LYS A 116 6.80 6.58 13.99
CA LYS A 116 7.17 7.86 14.61
C LYS A 116 8.53 7.82 15.32
N CYS A 117 8.85 6.70 15.97
CA CYS A 117 10.14 6.50 16.65
C CYS A 117 11.34 6.44 15.69
N ALA A 118 11.11 6.23 14.39
CA ALA A 118 12.12 6.22 13.32
C ALA A 118 11.96 7.42 12.38
N GLY A 119 11.30 8.51 12.82
CA GLY A 119 11.14 9.75 12.07
C GLY A 119 9.78 9.96 11.42
N GLY A 120 8.98 8.92 11.22
CA GLY A 120 7.65 9.01 10.62
C GLY A 120 7.62 9.36 9.14
N ASP A 121 8.77 9.33 8.47
CA ASP A 121 8.90 9.65 7.04
C ASP A 121 8.43 8.53 6.13
N TRP A 122 8.34 8.84 4.85
CA TRP A 122 8.03 7.89 3.78
C TRP A 122 9.30 7.36 3.12
N LYS A 123 9.29 6.07 2.83
CA LYS A 123 10.34 5.36 2.12
C LYS A 123 9.76 4.73 0.86
N PHE A 124 10.43 4.91 -0.28
CA PHE A 124 9.98 4.40 -1.56
C PHE A 124 10.94 3.34 -2.10
N ARG A 125 10.38 2.29 -2.68
CA ARG A 125 11.12 1.25 -3.36
C ARG A 125 10.45 0.94 -4.70
N GLU A 126 11.19 1.14 -5.79
CA GLU A 126 10.75 0.71 -7.12
C GLU A 126 10.90 -0.82 -7.27
N ILE A 127 9.88 -1.43 -7.83
CA ILE A 127 9.83 -2.87 -8.08
C ILE A 127 10.40 -3.17 -9.46
#